data_506ab209e07101121be0de1a6597f591
#
_entry.id   506ab209e07101121be0de1a6597f591
#
_cell.length_a   1.000
_cell.length_b   1.000
_cell.length_c   1.000
_cell.angle_alpha   90.00
_cell.angle_beta   90.00
_cell.angle_gamma   90.00
#
_symmetry.space_group_name_H-M   'P 1'
#
loop_
_entity.id
_entity.type
_entity.pdbx_description
1 polymer ?
#
loop_
_entity_poly.entity_id
_entity_poly.type
_entity_poly.pdbx_seq_one_letter_code
_entity_poly.pdbx_strand_id
1 'polypeptide(L)'
;MSVPFRNTKITISDADFYFKEIFIKSLIPPFDTVVKNCNNGYELIHQLHRKIEDVFFIDLFTPIMSGLEAIRYIRHIGNTTPIIAYSATYQEDIAKILSEIPSVFYCQKKVAILTDIYRNYLLNPIKKYEDYLQEWAQQPAEVIAYMQRQEENAYTPSLVEIQIMKLTYNGLSNKEIGKDLNLSTRTIDTYIARLSKKIGARNKMDIVRFYVQHGSYNSSD
;
A
#
# COMPACT_ATOMS: atom_id res chain seq x y z
N MET A 1 13.53 -31.08 -16.76
CA MET A 1 14.65 -30.43 -16.02
C MET A 1 14.04 -29.58 -14.94
N SER A 2 14.25 -29.93 -13.69
CA SER A 2 13.76 -29.13 -12.54
C SER A 2 14.61 -27.87 -12.48
N VAL A 3 13.96 -26.71 -12.62
CA VAL A 3 14.61 -25.41 -12.37
C VAL A 3 15.04 -25.43 -10.89
N PRO A 4 16.32 -25.18 -10.58
CA PRO A 4 16.75 -25.13 -9.19
C PRO A 4 16.00 -24.00 -8.48
N PHE A 5 15.28 -24.32 -7.41
CA PHE A 5 14.61 -23.35 -6.56
C PHE A 5 15.68 -22.41 -5.99
N ARG A 6 15.64 -21.15 -6.43
CA ARG A 6 16.54 -20.11 -5.92
C ARG A 6 15.89 -19.46 -4.71
N ASN A 7 16.61 -19.41 -3.60
CA ASN A 7 16.19 -18.63 -2.43
C ASN A 7 16.07 -17.15 -2.84
N THR A 8 14.85 -16.66 -2.96
CA THR A 8 14.58 -15.27 -3.33
C THR A 8 14.60 -14.38 -2.08
N LYS A 9 15.36 -13.30 -2.13
CA LYS A 9 15.48 -12.32 -1.05
C LYS A 9 14.62 -11.11 -1.34
N ILE A 10 13.63 -10.88 -0.49
CA ILE A 10 12.68 -9.79 -0.63
C ILE A 10 12.83 -8.87 0.58
N THR A 11 12.77 -7.56 0.34
CA THR A 11 12.56 -6.59 1.41
C THR A 11 11.23 -5.88 1.19
N ILE A 12 10.39 -5.85 2.21
CA ILE A 12 9.11 -5.16 2.23
C ILE A 12 9.23 -3.96 3.16
N SER A 13 8.99 -2.75 2.64
CA SER A 13 8.93 -1.51 3.41
C SER A 13 7.49 -1.00 3.42
N ASP A 14 6.81 -1.18 4.55
CA ASP A 14 5.40 -0.84 4.73
C ASP A 14 5.12 -0.66 6.23
N ALA A 15 4.39 0.40 6.60
CA ALA A 15 4.01 0.64 7.98
C ALA A 15 2.84 -0.25 8.44
N ASP A 16 2.07 -0.81 7.50
CA ASP A 16 0.91 -1.63 7.78
C ASP A 16 1.32 -3.07 8.14
N PHE A 17 1.32 -3.35 9.43
CA PHE A 17 1.68 -4.67 9.96
C PHE A 17 0.77 -5.78 9.40
N TYR A 18 -0.54 -5.56 9.36
CA TYR A 18 -1.50 -6.60 8.93
C TYR A 18 -1.38 -6.87 7.44
N PHE A 19 -1.20 -5.83 6.64
CA PHE A 19 -0.95 -5.99 5.21
C PHE A 19 0.32 -6.82 4.96
N LYS A 20 1.43 -6.50 5.63
CA LYS A 20 2.68 -7.26 5.53
C LYS A 20 2.49 -8.73 5.88
N GLU A 21 1.82 -9.02 6.99
CA GLU A 21 1.54 -10.40 7.41
C GLU A 21 0.75 -11.19 6.36
N ILE A 22 -0.32 -10.60 5.81
CA ILE A 22 -1.14 -11.25 4.79
C ILE A 22 -0.33 -11.42 3.49
N PHE A 23 0.41 -10.40 3.09
CA PHE A 23 1.21 -10.44 1.88
C PHE A 23 2.32 -11.48 1.99
N ILE A 24 3.08 -11.51 3.08
CA ILE A 24 4.12 -12.52 3.34
C ILE A 24 3.53 -13.93 3.28
N LYS A 25 2.41 -14.18 3.94
CA LYS A 25 1.73 -15.48 3.91
C LYS A 25 1.29 -15.88 2.49
N SER A 26 0.97 -14.91 1.62
CA SER A 26 0.63 -15.19 0.23
C SER A 26 1.86 -15.53 -0.65
N LEU A 27 3.05 -15.15 -0.21
CA LEU A 27 4.32 -15.43 -0.90
C LEU A 27 4.86 -16.84 -0.60
N ILE A 28 4.47 -17.41 0.56
CA ILE A 28 4.90 -18.72 1.02
C ILE A 28 3.82 -19.76 0.64
N PRO A 29 4.00 -20.83 0.10
CA PRO A 29 4.85 -21.77 -0.57
C PRO A 29 4.56 -21.88 -2.08
N PRO A 30 5.45 -22.42 -2.88
CA PRO A 30 6.42 -23.49 -2.59
C PRO A 30 7.89 -23.05 -2.53
N PHE A 31 8.19 -21.80 -2.15
CA PHE A 31 9.51 -21.18 -2.34
C PHE A 31 10.19 -20.83 -1.03
N ASP A 32 11.48 -21.13 -0.94
CA ASP A 32 12.36 -20.61 0.10
C ASP A 32 12.58 -19.10 -0.11
N THR A 33 11.64 -18.30 0.38
CA THR A 33 11.71 -16.84 0.30
C THR A 33 12.19 -16.27 1.62
N VAL A 34 13.28 -15.53 1.60
CA VAL A 34 13.76 -14.77 2.75
C VAL A 34 13.16 -13.37 2.69
N VAL A 35 12.28 -13.06 3.63
CA VAL A 35 11.61 -11.77 3.70
C VAL A 35 12.21 -10.94 4.83
N LYS A 36 12.62 -9.72 4.49
CA LYS A 36 12.95 -8.68 5.46
C LYS A 36 11.81 -7.67 5.55
N ASN A 37 11.53 -7.21 6.74
CA ASN A 37 10.50 -6.22 7.02
C ASN A 37 11.12 -4.92 7.50
N CYS A 38 10.65 -3.82 6.91
CA CYS A 38 10.89 -2.44 7.32
C CYS A 38 9.53 -1.76 7.52
N ASN A 39 9.48 -0.78 8.42
CA ASN A 39 8.25 -0.02 8.67
C ASN A 39 8.22 1.31 7.91
N ASN A 40 9.35 1.73 7.35
CA ASN A 40 9.51 3.00 6.64
C ASN A 40 10.76 3.01 5.77
N GLY A 41 10.89 4.06 4.94
CA GLY A 41 12.03 4.23 4.05
C GLY A 41 13.38 4.36 4.76
N TYR A 42 13.40 4.92 5.97
CA TYR A 42 14.62 5.08 6.75
C TYR A 42 15.18 3.71 7.20
N GLU A 43 14.32 2.84 7.75
CA GLU A 43 14.73 1.46 8.12
C GLU A 43 15.21 0.69 6.89
N LEU A 44 14.53 0.84 5.75
CA LEU A 44 14.92 0.23 4.49
C LEU A 44 16.35 0.63 4.09
N ILE A 45 16.65 1.93 4.07
CA ILE A 45 17.97 2.43 3.68
C ILE A 45 19.07 1.91 4.61
N HIS A 46 18.82 1.87 5.91
CA HIS A 46 19.79 1.33 6.87
C HIS A 46 20.09 -0.16 6.68
N GLN A 47 19.18 -0.91 6.09
CA GLN A 47 19.37 -2.33 5.82
C GLN A 47 20.07 -2.63 4.49
N LEU A 48 20.10 -1.66 3.54
CA LEU A 48 20.70 -1.83 2.21
C LEU A 48 22.21 -2.16 2.23
N HIS A 49 22.92 -1.69 3.24
CA HIS A 49 24.38 -1.85 3.31
C HIS A 49 24.87 -3.27 3.62
N ARG A 50 23.98 -4.23 3.83
CA ARG A 50 24.37 -5.54 4.37
C ARG A 50 24.18 -6.73 3.45
N LYS A 51 23.32 -6.69 2.43
CA LYS A 51 23.08 -7.84 1.52
C LYS A 51 22.45 -7.37 0.21
N ILE A 52 22.64 -8.18 -0.85
CA ILE A 52 21.97 -8.00 -2.14
C ILE A 52 20.57 -8.61 -2.02
N GLU A 53 19.55 -7.79 -2.31
CA GLU A 53 18.16 -8.20 -2.43
C GLU A 53 17.84 -8.51 -3.90
N ASP A 54 16.85 -9.38 -4.14
CA ASP A 54 16.38 -9.69 -5.48
C ASP A 54 15.26 -8.73 -5.91
N VAL A 55 14.44 -8.25 -4.96
CA VAL A 55 13.37 -7.27 -5.20
C VAL A 55 13.00 -6.50 -3.92
N PHE A 56 12.61 -5.25 -4.09
CA PHE A 56 12.00 -4.42 -3.05
C PHE A 56 10.51 -4.24 -3.32
N PHE A 57 9.70 -4.38 -2.26
CA PHE A 57 8.30 -3.98 -2.21
C PHE A 57 8.19 -2.77 -1.29
N ILE A 58 7.79 -1.61 -1.82
CA ILE A 58 7.86 -0.33 -1.10
C ILE A 58 6.51 0.38 -1.14
N ASP A 59 5.89 0.54 0.03
CA ASP A 59 4.77 1.49 0.18
C ASP A 59 5.31 2.92 0.09
N LEU A 60 4.68 3.72 -0.76
CA LEU A 60 5.09 5.11 -1.00
C LEU A 60 4.80 6.03 0.19
N PHE A 61 3.80 5.70 0.99
CA PHE A 61 3.32 6.56 2.08
C PHE A 61 3.64 5.97 3.45
N THR A 62 4.93 5.84 3.75
CA THR A 62 5.41 5.41 5.06
C THR A 62 5.82 6.61 5.93
N PRO A 63 5.69 6.51 7.28
CA PRO A 63 6.12 7.56 8.20
C PRO A 63 7.64 7.74 8.19
N ILE A 64 8.13 8.83 8.80
CA ILE A 64 9.54 9.19 8.98
C ILE A 64 10.24 9.51 7.64
N MET A 65 10.31 8.55 6.74
CA MET A 65 10.83 8.68 5.38
C MET A 65 9.88 7.97 4.42
N SER A 66 9.38 8.69 3.43
CA SER A 66 8.48 8.14 2.41
C SER A 66 9.17 7.10 1.53
N GLY A 67 8.38 6.17 0.97
CA GLY A 67 8.90 5.21 0.01
C GLY A 67 9.50 5.87 -1.23
N LEU A 68 8.93 7.00 -1.69
CA LEU A 68 9.49 7.73 -2.84
C LEU A 68 10.90 8.28 -2.56
N GLU A 69 11.13 8.83 -1.36
CA GLU A 69 12.46 9.29 -0.95
C GLU A 69 13.44 8.11 -0.86
N ALA A 70 13.01 6.99 -0.31
CA ALA A 70 13.82 5.77 -0.24
C ALA A 70 14.18 5.26 -1.65
N ILE A 71 13.24 5.22 -2.59
CA ILE A 71 13.47 4.83 -3.99
C ILE A 71 14.53 5.73 -4.63
N ARG A 72 14.40 7.04 -4.49
CA ARG A 72 15.38 7.99 -5.03
C ARG A 72 16.78 7.76 -4.44
N TYR A 73 16.87 7.53 -3.14
CA TYR A 73 18.14 7.23 -2.49
C TYR A 73 18.74 5.91 -2.98
N ILE A 74 17.94 4.84 -3.10
CA ILE A 74 18.38 3.54 -3.62
C ILE A 74 19.01 3.70 -5.01
N ARG A 75 18.39 4.49 -5.88
CA ARG A 75 18.91 4.77 -7.23
C ARG A 75 20.15 5.69 -7.21
N HIS A 76 20.16 6.68 -6.31
CA HIS A 76 21.30 7.57 -6.14
C HIS A 76 22.59 6.82 -5.77
N ILE A 77 22.51 5.79 -4.94
CA ILE A 77 23.68 4.96 -4.57
C ILE A 77 24.03 3.90 -5.64
N GLY A 78 23.39 3.95 -6.82
CA GLY A 78 23.67 3.03 -7.93
C GLY A 78 23.07 1.62 -7.78
N ASN A 79 22.20 1.40 -6.80
CA ASN A 79 21.50 0.12 -6.65
C ASN A 79 20.40 -0.01 -7.70
N THR A 80 20.49 -1.01 -8.57
CA THR A 80 19.56 -1.28 -9.69
C THR A 80 18.55 -2.38 -9.39
N THR A 81 18.50 -2.90 -8.17
CA THR A 81 17.53 -3.94 -7.77
C THR A 81 16.11 -3.50 -8.14
N PRO A 82 15.30 -4.36 -8.77
CA PRO A 82 13.92 -4.06 -9.09
C PRO A 82 13.11 -3.62 -7.87
N ILE A 83 12.26 -2.61 -8.07
CA ILE A 83 11.40 -2.06 -7.04
C ILE A 83 9.96 -2.14 -7.50
N ILE A 84 9.11 -2.77 -6.69
CA ILE A 84 7.66 -2.73 -6.81
C ILE A 84 7.16 -1.69 -5.80
N ALA A 85 6.90 -0.50 -6.28
CA ALA A 85 6.30 0.57 -5.48
C ALA A 85 4.79 0.42 -5.47
N TYR A 86 4.14 0.73 -4.35
CA TYR A 86 2.69 0.66 -4.27
C TYR A 86 2.13 1.70 -3.30
N SER A 87 0.84 1.98 -3.43
CA SER A 87 0.08 2.83 -2.50
C SER A 87 -1.37 2.39 -2.43
N ALA A 88 -2.06 2.74 -1.36
CA ALA A 88 -3.47 2.40 -1.15
C ALA A 88 -4.34 2.88 -2.32
N THR A 89 -4.09 4.08 -2.83
CA THR A 89 -4.76 4.64 -4.00
C THR A 89 -3.74 4.84 -5.11
N TYR A 90 -4.04 4.35 -6.32
CA TYR A 90 -3.22 4.61 -7.50
C TYR A 90 -3.34 6.09 -7.91
N GLN A 91 -2.21 6.74 -8.19
CA GLN A 91 -2.14 8.15 -8.56
C GLN A 91 -1.32 8.31 -9.84
N GLU A 92 -1.93 8.86 -10.89
CA GLU A 92 -1.30 9.01 -12.20
C GLU A 92 -0.06 9.91 -12.18
N ASP A 93 -0.10 11.00 -11.39
CA ASP A 93 1.04 11.89 -11.24
C ASP A 93 2.26 11.18 -10.63
N ILE A 94 2.02 10.33 -9.65
CA ILE A 94 3.08 9.51 -9.04
C ILE A 94 3.56 8.44 -10.03
N ALA A 95 2.65 7.82 -10.77
CA ALA A 95 3.00 6.84 -11.80
C ALA A 95 3.93 7.47 -12.84
N LYS A 96 3.64 8.70 -13.28
CA LYS A 96 4.50 9.45 -14.21
C LYS A 96 5.89 9.71 -13.63
N ILE A 97 5.98 10.17 -12.38
CA ILE A 97 7.27 10.40 -11.71
C ILE A 97 8.06 9.10 -11.60
N LEU A 98 7.42 8.00 -11.21
CA LEU A 98 8.09 6.72 -11.03
C LEU A 98 8.49 6.06 -12.34
N SER A 99 7.77 6.30 -13.43
CA SER A 99 8.11 5.79 -14.77
C SER A 99 9.44 6.35 -15.31
N GLU A 100 9.89 7.50 -14.80
CA GLU A 100 11.18 8.09 -15.14
C GLU A 100 12.35 7.45 -14.36
N ILE A 101 12.07 6.65 -13.34
CA ILE A 101 13.07 6.02 -12.48
C ILE A 101 13.31 4.59 -12.98
N PRO A 102 14.53 4.21 -13.38
CA PRO A 102 14.82 2.89 -13.92
C PRO A 102 14.47 1.75 -12.95
N SER A 103 13.93 0.65 -13.48
CA SER A 103 13.59 -0.56 -12.72
C SER A 103 12.65 -0.33 -11.54
N VAL A 104 11.73 0.63 -11.67
CA VAL A 104 10.64 0.87 -10.71
C VAL A 104 9.31 0.61 -11.39
N PHE A 105 8.49 -0.21 -10.74
CA PHE A 105 7.11 -0.46 -11.14
C PHE A 105 6.18 0.07 -10.05
N TYR A 106 5.06 0.67 -10.45
CA TYR A 106 4.09 1.21 -9.52
C TYR A 106 2.71 0.59 -9.72
N CYS A 107 2.09 0.15 -8.64
CA CYS A 107 0.76 -0.44 -8.67
C CYS A 107 -0.06 -0.08 -7.41
N GLN A 108 -1.32 -0.49 -7.41
CA GLN A 108 -2.17 -0.34 -6.23
C GLN A 108 -1.79 -1.37 -5.15
N LYS A 109 -1.86 -0.98 -3.88
CA LYS A 109 -1.63 -1.81 -2.69
C LYS A 109 -2.74 -2.85 -2.54
N LYS A 110 -2.61 -3.96 -3.27
CA LYS A 110 -3.51 -5.13 -3.18
C LYS A 110 -2.67 -6.39 -3.12
N VAL A 111 -2.92 -7.24 -2.11
CA VAL A 111 -2.18 -8.50 -1.93
C VAL A 111 -2.21 -9.35 -3.20
N ALA A 112 -3.39 -9.46 -3.85
CA ALA A 112 -3.53 -10.24 -5.07
C ALA A 112 -2.63 -9.74 -6.20
N ILE A 113 -2.57 -8.42 -6.43
CA ILE A 113 -1.73 -7.79 -7.46
C ILE A 113 -0.26 -8.04 -7.16
N LEU A 114 0.18 -7.75 -5.93
CA LEU A 114 1.58 -7.91 -5.53
C LEU A 114 2.02 -9.37 -5.54
N THR A 115 1.14 -10.30 -5.17
CA THR A 115 1.41 -11.74 -5.25
C THR A 115 1.51 -12.23 -6.69
N ASP A 116 0.67 -11.71 -7.58
CA ASP A 116 0.70 -12.04 -9.00
C ASP A 116 2.00 -11.53 -9.66
N ILE A 117 2.38 -10.28 -9.39
CA ILE A 117 3.66 -9.71 -9.83
C ILE A 117 4.84 -10.57 -9.33
N TYR A 118 4.83 -10.94 -8.04
CA TYR A 118 5.86 -11.79 -7.47
C TYR A 118 5.97 -13.12 -8.19
N ARG A 119 4.85 -13.82 -8.38
CA ARG A 119 4.82 -15.15 -9.01
C ARG A 119 5.25 -15.10 -10.46
N ASN A 120 4.74 -14.15 -11.22
CA ASN A 120 4.99 -14.08 -12.66
C ASN A 120 6.39 -13.55 -12.97
N TYR A 121 6.91 -12.61 -12.18
CA TYR A 121 8.23 -12.05 -12.36
C TYR A 121 9.36 -12.96 -11.85
N LEU A 122 9.20 -13.48 -10.64
CA LEU A 122 10.28 -14.25 -9.99
C LEU A 122 10.30 -15.72 -10.40
N LEU A 123 9.17 -16.27 -10.82
CA LEU A 123 9.04 -17.69 -11.17
C LEU A 123 9.16 -17.97 -12.66
N ASN A 124 9.00 -16.98 -13.51
CA ASN A 124 9.18 -17.08 -14.94
C ASN A 124 10.39 -16.25 -15.41
N PRO A 125 11.63 -16.74 -15.18
CA PRO A 125 12.83 -16.02 -15.61
C PRO A 125 12.98 -15.93 -17.14
N ILE A 126 12.03 -16.48 -17.91
CA ILE A 126 12.00 -16.48 -19.38
C ILE A 126 11.52 -15.13 -19.92
N LYS A 127 10.73 -14.37 -19.15
CA LYS A 127 10.33 -13.01 -19.51
C LYS A 127 11.19 -11.99 -18.77
N LYS A 128 11.73 -11.04 -19.53
CA LYS A 128 12.37 -9.88 -18.90
C LYS A 128 11.32 -9.09 -18.14
N TYR A 129 11.74 -8.45 -17.05
CA TYR A 129 10.89 -7.60 -16.24
C TYR A 129 10.18 -6.53 -17.08
N GLU A 130 10.88 -5.95 -18.05
CA GLU A 130 10.36 -4.97 -18.99
C GLU A 130 9.22 -5.52 -19.86
N ASP A 131 9.32 -6.77 -20.30
CA ASP A 131 8.28 -7.42 -21.11
C ASP A 131 7.00 -7.64 -20.28
N TYR A 132 7.17 -8.03 -19.00
CA TYR A 132 6.05 -8.16 -18.05
C TYR A 132 5.36 -6.81 -17.78
N LEU A 133 6.14 -5.74 -17.63
CA LEU A 133 5.59 -4.40 -17.45
C LEU A 133 4.82 -3.92 -18.68
N GLN A 134 5.31 -4.22 -19.89
CA GLN A 134 4.61 -3.88 -21.14
C GLN A 134 3.30 -4.65 -21.27
N GLU A 135 3.26 -5.94 -20.94
CA GLU A 135 2.02 -6.72 -20.91
C GLU A 135 1.02 -6.19 -19.88
N TRP A 136 1.49 -5.76 -18.73
CA TRP A 136 0.65 -5.16 -17.69
C TRP A 136 0.11 -3.79 -18.10
N ALA A 137 0.93 -2.97 -18.76
CA ALA A 137 0.52 -1.68 -19.32
C ALA A 137 -0.44 -1.83 -20.51
N GLN A 138 -0.48 -3.00 -21.16
CA GLN A 138 -1.38 -3.35 -22.26
C GLN A 138 -2.66 -4.07 -21.79
N GLN A 139 -2.95 -4.10 -20.48
CA GLN A 139 -4.22 -4.64 -19.99
C GLN A 139 -5.38 -4.00 -20.77
N PRO A 140 -6.38 -4.77 -21.19
CA PRO A 140 -7.48 -4.23 -21.97
C PRO A 140 -8.10 -3.03 -21.26
N ALA A 141 -8.39 -1.98 -22.00
CA ALA A 141 -9.01 -0.74 -21.46
C ALA A 141 -10.25 -1.03 -20.59
N GLU A 142 -10.93 -2.14 -20.84
CA GLU A 142 -12.05 -2.64 -20.04
C GLU A 142 -11.66 -3.05 -18.61
N VAL A 143 -10.48 -3.67 -18.42
CA VAL A 143 -9.97 -4.05 -17.10
C VAL A 143 -9.55 -2.81 -16.34
N ILE A 144 -8.87 -1.87 -17.01
CA ILE A 144 -8.51 -0.56 -16.42
C ILE A 144 -9.79 0.22 -16.08
N ALA A 145 -10.76 0.29 -16.96
CA ALA A 145 -12.03 0.95 -16.73
C ALA A 145 -12.86 0.28 -15.61
N TYR A 146 -12.82 -1.05 -15.50
CA TYR A 146 -13.43 -1.78 -14.37
C TYR A 146 -12.73 -1.43 -13.06
N MET A 147 -11.41 -1.41 -13.03
CA MET A 147 -10.63 -1.04 -11.85
C MET A 147 -10.87 0.42 -11.46
N GLN A 148 -10.88 1.34 -12.42
CA GLN A 148 -11.21 2.75 -12.20
C GLN A 148 -12.64 2.95 -11.67
N ARG A 149 -13.65 2.24 -12.19
CA ARG A 149 -15.03 2.27 -11.66
C ARG A 149 -15.11 1.74 -10.24
N GLN A 150 -14.30 0.76 -9.88
CA GLN A 150 -14.22 0.27 -8.49
C GLN A 150 -13.54 1.33 -7.59
N GLU A 151 -12.57 2.07 -8.11
CA GLU A 151 -11.90 3.16 -7.39
C GLU A 151 -12.78 4.40 -7.24
N GLU A 152 -13.52 4.80 -8.27
CA GLU A 152 -14.52 5.88 -8.21
C GLU A 152 -15.64 5.60 -7.20
N ASN A 153 -15.94 4.32 -6.97
CA ASN A 153 -16.87 3.86 -5.94
C ASN A 153 -16.20 3.63 -4.57
N ALA A 154 -14.88 3.57 -4.51
CA ALA A 154 -14.14 3.44 -3.25
C ALA A 154 -14.04 4.80 -2.58
N TYR A 155 -14.89 5.01 -1.60
CA TYR A 155 -14.86 6.24 -0.80
C TYR A 155 -13.53 6.37 -0.06
N THR A 156 -12.77 7.42 -0.39
CA THR A 156 -11.57 7.82 0.35
C THR A 156 -11.94 8.87 1.39
N PRO A 157 -11.88 8.53 2.70
CA PRO A 157 -12.19 9.50 3.75
C PRO A 157 -11.18 10.65 3.78
N SER A 158 -11.65 11.86 4.06
CA SER A 158 -10.78 13.00 4.37
C SER A 158 -10.10 12.82 5.73
N LEU A 159 -9.00 13.55 5.98
CA LEU A 159 -8.29 13.48 7.28
C LEU A 159 -9.22 13.74 8.48
N VAL A 160 -10.16 14.68 8.36
CA VAL A 160 -11.14 14.96 9.40
C VAL A 160 -12.09 13.78 9.62
N GLU A 161 -12.55 13.15 8.53
CA GLU A 161 -13.41 11.96 8.61
C GLU A 161 -12.66 10.77 9.24
N ILE A 162 -11.37 10.59 8.94
CA ILE A 162 -10.51 9.58 9.58
C ILE A 162 -10.39 9.83 11.08
N GLN A 163 -10.14 11.07 11.49
CA GLN A 163 -10.08 11.44 12.91
C GLN A 163 -11.41 11.17 13.62
N ILE A 164 -12.53 11.54 13.00
CA ILE A 164 -13.87 11.26 13.54
C ILE A 164 -14.09 9.75 13.70
N MET A 165 -13.70 8.95 12.70
CA MET A 165 -13.80 7.49 12.77
C MET A 165 -12.92 6.92 13.88
N LYS A 166 -11.66 7.39 14.01
CA LYS A 166 -10.73 6.98 15.09
C LYS A 166 -11.31 7.27 16.47
N LEU A 167 -11.81 8.48 16.68
CA LEU A 167 -12.40 8.87 17.97
C LEU A 167 -13.70 8.12 18.26
N THR A 168 -14.49 7.81 17.22
CA THR A 168 -15.67 6.95 17.34
C THR A 168 -15.29 5.51 17.72
N TYR A 169 -14.23 4.97 17.12
CA TYR A 169 -13.66 3.67 17.48
C TYR A 169 -13.19 3.65 18.94
N ASN A 170 -12.59 4.73 19.43
CA ASN A 170 -12.19 4.89 20.83
C ASN A 170 -13.38 5.08 21.79
N GLY A 171 -14.61 5.03 21.32
CA GLY A 171 -15.82 5.07 22.12
C GLY A 171 -16.32 6.47 22.50
N LEU A 172 -15.74 7.53 21.93
CA LEU A 172 -16.14 8.91 22.26
C LEU A 172 -17.54 9.23 21.71
N SER A 173 -18.29 10.01 22.46
CA SER A 173 -19.55 10.61 22.01
C SER A 173 -19.31 11.75 21.02
N ASN A 174 -20.31 12.10 20.20
CA ASN A 174 -20.19 13.21 19.23
C ASN A 174 -19.83 14.56 19.92
N LYS A 175 -20.26 14.75 21.16
CA LYS A 175 -19.92 15.93 21.95
C LYS A 175 -18.44 15.95 22.35
N GLU A 176 -17.89 14.81 22.73
CA GLU A 176 -16.47 14.66 23.08
C GLU A 176 -15.60 14.78 21.85
N ILE A 177 -15.98 14.15 20.72
CA ILE A 177 -15.31 14.30 19.43
C ILE A 177 -15.28 15.77 19.00
N GLY A 178 -16.41 16.47 19.15
CA GLY A 178 -16.47 17.90 18.84
C GLY A 178 -15.52 18.73 19.68
N LYS A 179 -15.43 18.42 20.98
CA LYS A 179 -14.49 19.09 21.90
C LYS A 179 -13.03 18.82 21.49
N ASP A 180 -12.70 17.58 21.17
CA ASP A 180 -11.35 17.15 20.80
C ASP A 180 -10.87 17.80 19.47
N LEU A 181 -11.78 17.89 18.49
CA LEU A 181 -11.48 18.45 17.16
C LEU A 181 -11.76 19.96 17.04
N ASN A 182 -12.12 20.66 18.13
CA ASN A 182 -12.54 22.06 18.12
C ASN A 182 -13.71 22.36 17.15
N LEU A 183 -14.66 21.43 17.06
CA LEU A 183 -15.85 21.52 16.22
C LEU A 183 -17.12 21.47 17.06
N SER A 184 -18.20 22.07 16.56
CA SER A 184 -19.50 21.94 17.23
C SER A 184 -20.03 20.51 17.12
N THR A 185 -20.80 20.05 18.13
CA THR A 185 -21.47 18.74 18.07
C THR A 185 -22.32 18.60 16.79
N ARG A 186 -23.01 19.67 16.39
CA ARG A 186 -23.79 19.72 15.16
C ARG A 186 -22.92 19.50 13.89
N THR A 187 -21.71 20.03 13.90
CA THR A 187 -20.75 19.82 12.81
C THR A 187 -20.34 18.35 12.75
N ILE A 188 -20.05 17.74 13.91
CA ILE A 188 -19.73 16.31 13.99
C ILE A 188 -20.90 15.45 13.53
N ASP A 189 -22.13 15.75 13.95
CA ASP A 189 -23.33 15.04 13.49
C ASP A 189 -23.47 15.11 11.96
N THR A 190 -23.17 16.26 11.37
CA THR A 190 -23.18 16.45 9.90
C THR A 190 -22.11 15.58 9.21
N TYR A 191 -20.90 15.55 9.76
CA TYR A 191 -19.82 14.68 9.24
C TYR A 191 -20.21 13.21 9.33
N ILE A 192 -20.71 12.76 10.48
CA ILE A 192 -21.13 11.37 10.69
C ILE A 192 -22.27 10.99 9.72
N ALA A 193 -23.27 11.87 9.53
CA ALA A 193 -24.35 11.61 8.58
C ALA A 193 -23.85 11.48 7.12
N ARG A 194 -22.97 12.39 6.71
CA ARG A 194 -22.35 12.31 5.36
C ARG A 194 -21.50 11.07 5.20
N LEU A 195 -20.67 10.78 6.19
CA LEU A 195 -19.83 9.59 6.24
C LEU A 195 -20.66 8.32 6.16
N SER A 196 -21.71 8.21 7.00
CA SER A 196 -22.62 7.06 6.97
C SER A 196 -23.24 6.83 5.58
N LYS A 197 -23.69 7.92 4.94
CA LYS A 197 -24.25 7.83 3.58
C LYS A 197 -23.20 7.36 2.57
N LYS A 198 -21.97 7.83 2.67
CA LYS A 198 -20.90 7.50 1.73
C LYS A 198 -20.42 6.05 1.85
N ILE A 199 -20.34 5.52 3.07
CA ILE A 199 -19.88 4.15 3.34
C ILE A 199 -21.03 3.13 3.49
N GLY A 200 -22.27 3.56 3.35
CA GLY A 200 -23.46 2.70 3.55
C GLY A 200 -23.67 2.25 5.00
N ALA A 201 -23.13 2.99 5.99
CA ALA A 201 -23.27 2.66 7.40
C ALA A 201 -24.71 2.95 7.90
N ARG A 202 -25.27 1.99 8.63
CA ARG A 202 -26.61 2.07 9.25
C ARG A 202 -26.55 2.59 10.70
N ASN A 203 -25.40 2.46 11.33
CA ASN A 203 -25.17 2.84 12.73
C ASN A 203 -23.69 3.12 12.98
N LYS A 204 -23.36 3.59 14.20
CA LYS A 204 -21.96 3.88 14.58
C LYS A 204 -21.04 2.65 14.50
N MET A 205 -21.55 1.46 14.76
CA MET A 205 -20.74 0.24 14.71
C MET A 205 -20.29 -0.07 13.28
N ASP A 206 -21.09 0.27 12.28
CA ASP A 206 -20.69 0.09 10.86
C ASP A 206 -19.58 1.09 10.49
N ILE A 207 -19.58 2.29 11.06
CA ILE A 207 -18.46 3.25 10.92
C ILE A 207 -17.18 2.69 11.57
N VAL A 208 -17.31 2.10 12.76
CA VAL A 208 -16.20 1.44 13.44
C VAL A 208 -15.66 0.27 12.64
N ARG A 209 -16.53 -0.58 12.09
CA ARG A 209 -16.11 -1.68 11.19
C ARG A 209 -15.39 -1.17 9.97
N PHE A 210 -15.91 -0.15 9.32
CA PHE A 210 -15.27 0.46 8.16
C PHE A 210 -13.89 1.00 8.53
N TYR A 211 -13.76 1.68 9.67
CA TYR A 211 -12.47 2.16 10.18
C TYR A 211 -11.48 1.02 10.43
N VAL A 212 -11.90 -0.07 11.06
CA VAL A 212 -11.04 -1.24 11.33
C VAL A 212 -10.64 -1.95 10.03
N GLN A 213 -11.54 -2.04 9.06
CA GLN A 213 -11.28 -2.71 7.78
C GLN A 213 -10.41 -1.88 6.82
N HIS A 214 -10.52 -0.57 6.88
CA HIS A 214 -9.88 0.37 5.96
C HIS A 214 -8.96 1.36 6.67
N GLY A 215 -8.97 1.36 8.00
CA GLY A 215 -8.40 2.39 8.86
C GLY A 215 -6.95 2.16 9.27
N SER A 216 -6.14 1.49 8.44
CA SER A 216 -4.66 1.54 8.56
C SER A 216 -4.09 2.95 8.32
N TYR A 217 -4.94 3.96 8.44
CA TYR A 217 -4.57 5.37 8.39
C TYR A 217 -4.08 5.80 9.76
N ASN A 218 -2.77 5.67 9.98
CA ASN A 218 -2.03 6.23 11.12
C ASN A 218 -2.36 5.67 12.50
N SER A 219 -1.75 4.58 12.87
CA SER A 219 -1.27 4.40 14.24
C SER A 219 0.10 5.05 14.36
N SER A 220 0.11 6.37 14.54
CA SER A 220 1.26 7.10 15.08
C SER A 220 0.81 7.57 16.44
N ASP A 221 1.13 6.80 17.45
CA ASP A 221 1.45 7.18 18.83
C ASP A 221 2.53 6.22 19.32
#